data_dfd1b4be3268e4e27a6f24123a2463e4
#
_entry.id   dfd1b4be3268e4e27a6f24123a2463e4
#
_cell.length_a   1.000
_cell.length_b   1.000
_cell.length_c   1.000
_cell.angle_alpha   90.00
_cell.angle_beta   90.00
_cell.angle_gamma   90.00
#
_symmetry.space_group_name_H-M   'P 1'
#
loop_
_entity.id
_entity.type
_entity.pdbx_description
1 polymer ?
#
loop_
_entity_poly.entity_id
_entity_poly.type
_entity_poly.pdbx_seq_one_letter_code
_entity_poly.pdbx_strand_id
1 'polypeptide(L)'
;MLLSIHIPKTAGVSFRRILAQLYQEDFLLKYWQMTDARGQVVSTVPLNVRCIHGHFSPESMLQAYPQAKLITWVRDPVERVISSYYHRLRDPDWQHPVTRELHEKKLSLVEFAALDLMRNEMSRYLGTRQPKDFAFIGRTECFETSLARFLQMYNFNQVPVPRENCNPQRTSAYYPVAASVRGKIAALNERDVAVYEEYCQSLTESEVVSV
;
A
#
# COMPACT_ATOMS: atom_id res chain seq x y z
N MET A 1 -1.88 -9.09 17.37
CA MET A 1 -1.63 -7.75 16.78
C MET A 1 -1.52 -7.86 15.28
N LEU A 2 -2.01 -6.88 14.52
CA LEU A 2 -1.83 -6.77 13.07
C LEU A 2 -0.71 -5.77 12.76
N LEU A 3 0.13 -6.13 11.80
CA LEU A 3 1.13 -5.26 11.18
C LEU A 3 0.71 -4.99 9.74
N SER A 4 0.16 -3.81 9.50
CA SER A 4 -0.36 -3.39 8.20
C SER A 4 0.71 -2.63 7.42
N ILE A 5 1.35 -3.29 6.47
CA ILE A 5 2.37 -2.70 5.61
C ILE A 5 1.69 -1.79 4.59
N HIS A 6 2.00 -0.49 4.66
CA HIS A 6 1.51 0.49 3.70
C HIS A 6 2.51 0.65 2.56
N ILE A 7 2.22 0.03 1.43
CA ILE A 7 2.93 0.29 0.18
C ILE A 7 2.36 1.58 -0.43
N PRO A 8 3.20 2.56 -0.85
CA PRO A 8 2.70 3.80 -1.46
C PRO A 8 1.81 3.55 -2.69
N LYS A 9 0.68 4.25 -2.77
CA LYS A 9 -0.28 4.22 -3.88
C LYS A 9 -1.07 2.91 -4.04
N THR A 10 -1.21 2.14 -2.97
CA THR A 10 -2.07 0.94 -2.89
C THR A 10 -3.29 1.14 -1.98
N ALA A 11 -3.95 2.30 -2.04
CA ALA A 11 -5.11 2.68 -1.22
C ALA A 11 -4.86 2.77 0.30
N GLY A 12 -3.59 2.82 0.74
CA GLY A 12 -3.24 2.80 2.16
C GLY A 12 -3.79 3.97 2.98
N VAL A 13 -4.02 5.15 2.39
CA VAL A 13 -4.63 6.30 3.11
C VAL A 13 -6.08 6.01 3.47
N SER A 14 -6.87 5.46 2.53
CA SER A 14 -8.26 5.05 2.80
C SER A 14 -8.29 3.93 3.84
N PHE A 15 -7.42 2.93 3.68
CA PHE A 15 -7.34 1.81 4.62
C PHE A 15 -6.87 2.23 6.01
N ARG A 16 -5.92 3.17 6.11
CA ARG A 16 -5.50 3.78 7.38
C ARG A 16 -6.66 4.34 8.17
N ARG A 17 -7.57 5.08 7.52
CA ARG A 17 -8.75 5.65 8.20
C ARG A 17 -9.71 4.58 8.67
N ILE A 18 -9.91 3.54 7.87
CA ILE A 18 -10.70 2.39 8.26
C ILE A 18 -10.11 1.71 9.49
N LEU A 19 -8.80 1.43 9.49
CA LEU A 19 -8.12 0.83 10.64
C LEU A 19 -8.21 1.72 11.88
N ALA A 20 -8.07 3.04 11.74
CA ALA A 20 -8.21 3.97 12.86
C ALA A 20 -9.63 3.96 13.47
N GLN A 21 -10.68 3.81 12.64
CA GLN A 21 -12.06 3.65 13.12
C GLN A 21 -12.28 2.31 13.84
N LEU A 22 -11.69 1.22 13.29
CA LEU A 22 -11.89 -0.14 13.82
C LEU A 22 -11.12 -0.39 15.11
N TYR A 23 -9.92 0.15 15.23
CA TYR A 23 -9.01 -0.12 16.37
C TYR A 23 -8.94 1.03 17.37
N GLN A 24 -9.38 2.22 17.00
CA GLN A 24 -9.44 3.41 17.87
C GLN A 24 -8.14 3.64 18.67
N GLU A 25 -8.16 3.52 19.99
CA GLU A 25 -7.02 3.71 20.87
C GLU A 25 -5.97 2.58 20.78
N ASP A 26 -6.35 1.43 20.23
CA ASP A 26 -5.48 0.28 20.00
C ASP A 26 -4.73 0.37 18.65
N PHE A 27 -4.77 1.52 17.96
CA PHE A 27 -4.19 1.78 16.65
C PHE A 27 -2.98 2.70 16.73
N LEU A 28 -1.89 2.32 16.06
CA LEU A 28 -0.72 3.16 15.86
C LEU A 28 -0.34 3.33 14.39
N LEU A 29 0.25 4.47 14.10
CA LEU A 29 0.88 4.78 12.82
C LEU A 29 2.40 4.72 12.95
N LYS A 30 3.05 4.08 11.99
CA LYS A 30 4.51 3.98 11.88
C LYS A 30 4.97 4.44 10.50
N TYR A 31 5.21 5.74 10.37
CA TYR A 31 5.81 6.34 9.19
C TYR A 31 7.25 6.75 9.52
N TRP A 32 7.51 8.03 9.73
CA TRP A 32 8.81 8.52 10.19
C TRP A 32 9.03 8.24 11.68
N GLN A 33 8.01 8.49 12.46
CA GLN A 33 7.93 8.19 13.89
C GLN A 33 6.64 7.42 14.18
N MET A 34 6.55 6.82 15.35
CA MET A 34 5.34 6.16 15.76
C MET A 34 4.39 7.19 16.38
N THR A 35 3.13 7.18 15.95
CA THR A 35 2.08 8.06 16.47
C THR A 35 0.80 7.28 16.73
N ASP A 36 -0.01 7.75 17.70
CA ASP A 36 -1.36 7.25 17.89
C ASP A 36 -2.34 7.76 16.81
N ALA A 37 -3.60 7.38 16.91
CA ALA A 37 -4.65 7.79 16.00
C ALA A 37 -4.91 9.32 15.99
N ARG A 38 -4.51 10.03 17.05
CA ARG A 38 -4.62 11.50 17.20
C ARG A 38 -3.38 12.23 16.70
N GLY A 39 -2.33 11.51 16.26
CA GLY A 39 -1.07 12.06 15.80
C GLY A 39 -0.06 12.38 16.90
N GLN A 40 -0.31 11.96 18.14
CA GLN A 40 0.63 12.15 19.25
C GLN A 40 1.78 11.13 19.15
N VAL A 41 3.01 11.60 19.37
CA VAL A 41 4.21 10.73 19.29
C VAL A 41 4.20 9.72 20.43
N VAL A 42 4.42 8.46 20.08
CA VAL A 42 4.49 7.33 21.00
C VAL A 42 5.90 6.76 20.98
N SER A 43 6.61 6.84 22.10
CA SER A 43 7.99 6.33 22.24
C SER A 43 8.04 4.82 22.47
N THR A 44 7.01 4.25 23.08
CA THR A 44 6.89 2.82 23.41
C THR A 44 5.52 2.32 22.98
N VAL A 45 5.43 1.17 22.33
CA VAL A 45 4.14 0.58 21.94
C VAL A 45 3.38 0.13 23.19
N PRO A 46 2.20 0.69 23.48
CA PRO A 46 1.37 0.26 24.60
C PRO A 46 0.94 -1.21 24.44
N LEU A 47 0.72 -1.89 25.56
CA LEU A 47 0.37 -3.32 25.59
C LEU A 47 -1.00 -3.62 24.96
N ASN A 48 -1.92 -2.66 24.96
CA ASN A 48 -3.25 -2.78 24.35
C ASN A 48 -3.23 -2.64 22.83
N VAL A 49 -2.12 -2.23 22.20
CA VAL A 49 -2.08 -1.99 20.75
C VAL A 49 -2.33 -3.29 19.98
N ARG A 50 -3.33 -3.24 19.08
CA ARG A 50 -3.78 -4.36 18.27
C ARG A 50 -3.47 -4.21 16.79
N CYS A 51 -3.18 -2.98 16.34
CA CYS A 51 -2.85 -2.71 14.93
C CYS A 51 -1.80 -1.60 14.80
N ILE A 52 -0.76 -1.85 14.00
CA ILE A 52 0.23 -0.84 13.57
C ILE A 52 0.19 -0.76 12.05
N HIS A 53 0.02 0.44 11.50
CA HIS A 53 -0.03 0.68 10.06
C HIS A 53 1.04 1.66 9.64
N GLY A 54 1.74 1.41 8.53
CA GLY A 54 2.70 2.38 8.01
C GLY A 54 3.76 1.83 7.08
N HIS A 55 4.81 2.64 6.89
CA HIS A 55 5.97 2.32 6.07
C HIS A 55 7.06 1.70 6.95
N PHE A 56 7.19 0.39 6.92
CA PHE A 56 8.21 -0.33 7.68
C PHE A 56 8.58 -1.66 7.00
N SER A 57 9.77 -2.18 7.33
CA SER A 57 10.17 -3.52 6.91
C SER A 57 9.43 -4.58 7.72
N PRO A 58 8.81 -5.59 7.06
CA PRO A 58 8.21 -6.73 7.75
C PRO A 58 9.18 -7.41 8.72
N GLU A 59 10.45 -7.57 8.30
CA GLU A 59 11.47 -8.25 9.06
C GLU A 59 11.75 -7.56 10.40
N SER A 60 11.95 -6.23 10.37
CA SER A 60 12.24 -5.47 11.59
C SER A 60 11.07 -5.47 12.57
N MET A 61 9.85 -5.40 12.06
CA MET A 61 8.67 -5.42 12.92
C MET A 61 8.38 -6.81 13.48
N LEU A 62 8.58 -7.88 12.71
CA LEU A 62 8.42 -9.25 13.20
C LEU A 62 9.51 -9.65 14.19
N GLN A 63 10.71 -9.05 14.09
CA GLN A 63 11.73 -9.24 15.12
C GLN A 63 11.26 -8.69 16.48
N ALA A 64 10.60 -7.53 16.48
CA ALA A 64 10.04 -6.93 17.68
C ALA A 64 8.71 -7.57 18.14
N TYR A 65 7.91 -8.06 17.19
CA TYR A 65 6.57 -8.63 17.44
C TYR A 65 6.39 -9.96 16.71
N PRO A 66 7.06 -11.06 17.14
CA PRO A 66 7.14 -12.32 16.39
C PRO A 66 5.79 -13.04 16.20
N GLN A 67 4.79 -12.75 17.05
CA GLN A 67 3.44 -13.31 16.95
C GLN A 67 2.45 -12.43 16.17
N ALA A 68 2.92 -11.31 15.61
CA ALA A 68 2.05 -10.43 14.85
C ALA A 68 1.73 -11.02 13.47
N LYS A 69 0.51 -10.73 12.98
CA LYS A 69 0.06 -11.13 11.65
C LYS A 69 0.29 -9.99 10.66
N LEU A 70 0.93 -10.30 9.53
CA LEU A 70 1.13 -9.33 8.45
C LEU A 70 -0.13 -9.18 7.61
N ILE A 71 -0.45 -7.95 7.25
CA ILE A 71 -1.47 -7.62 6.25
C ILE A 71 -0.94 -6.55 5.31
N THR A 72 -1.39 -6.54 4.06
CA THR A 72 -0.99 -5.53 3.07
C THR A 72 -2.04 -5.33 2.00
N TRP A 73 -1.85 -4.30 1.19
CA TRP A 73 -2.57 -4.06 -0.06
C TRP A 73 -1.59 -3.97 -1.20
N VAL A 74 -1.91 -4.63 -2.31
CA VAL A 74 -1.14 -4.59 -3.55
C VAL A 74 -1.92 -3.87 -4.64
N ARG A 75 -1.21 -3.45 -5.68
CA ARG A 75 -1.77 -2.80 -6.86
C ARG A 75 -0.98 -3.20 -8.09
N ASP A 76 -1.63 -3.22 -9.26
CA ASP A 76 -0.94 -3.30 -10.55
C ASP A 76 0.25 -2.34 -10.57
N PRO A 77 1.49 -2.84 -10.79
CA PRO A 77 2.71 -2.03 -10.66
C PRO A 77 2.75 -0.84 -11.61
N VAL A 78 2.21 -0.99 -12.83
CA VAL A 78 2.15 0.09 -13.82
C VAL A 78 1.21 1.18 -13.33
N GLU A 79 0.01 0.81 -12.89
CA GLU A 79 -0.97 1.74 -12.32
C GLU A 79 -0.47 2.41 -11.04
N ARG A 80 0.30 1.70 -10.22
CA ARG A 80 0.92 2.25 -9.02
C ARG A 80 1.91 3.36 -9.36
N VAL A 81 2.83 3.12 -10.31
CA VAL A 81 3.82 4.12 -10.76
C VAL A 81 3.12 5.33 -11.38
N ILE A 82 2.16 5.11 -12.28
CA ILE A 82 1.39 6.19 -12.90
C ILE A 82 0.65 7.02 -11.84
N SER A 83 0.04 6.35 -10.86
CA SER A 83 -0.62 7.02 -9.74
C SER A 83 0.34 7.86 -8.89
N SER A 84 1.57 7.37 -8.68
CA SER A 84 2.61 8.11 -7.95
C SER A 84 3.05 9.35 -8.71
N TYR A 85 3.27 9.25 -10.02
CA TYR A 85 3.63 10.36 -10.90
C TYR A 85 2.60 11.50 -10.83
N TYR A 86 1.34 11.21 -11.14
CA TYR A 86 0.29 12.23 -11.14
C TYR A 86 -0.03 12.79 -9.74
N HIS A 87 0.13 11.98 -8.70
CA HIS A 87 -0.03 12.48 -7.33
C HIS A 87 1.05 13.51 -7.00
N ARG A 88 2.32 13.23 -7.27
CA ARG A 88 3.44 14.14 -7.00
C ARG A 88 3.42 15.40 -7.85
N LEU A 89 2.83 15.35 -9.05
CA LEU A 89 2.60 16.54 -9.85
C LEU A 89 1.50 17.44 -9.27
N ARG A 90 0.43 16.83 -8.74
CA ARG A 90 -0.75 17.57 -8.25
C ARG A 90 -0.57 18.06 -6.81
N ASP A 91 0.04 17.25 -5.97
CA ASP A 91 0.19 17.46 -4.53
C ASP A 91 1.64 17.15 -4.11
N PRO A 92 2.56 18.09 -4.38
CA PRO A 92 3.99 17.85 -4.21
C PRO A 92 4.43 17.88 -2.74
N ASP A 93 4.94 16.77 -2.24
CA ASP A 93 5.75 16.74 -1.02
C ASP A 93 7.20 17.13 -1.35
N TRP A 94 7.52 18.40 -1.15
CA TRP A 94 8.83 18.96 -1.46
C TRP A 94 9.97 18.43 -0.56
N GLN A 95 9.67 17.78 0.54
CA GLN A 95 10.69 17.13 1.37
C GLN A 95 11.16 15.82 0.75
N HIS A 96 10.32 15.18 -0.07
CA HIS A 96 10.65 13.92 -0.72
C HIS A 96 11.58 14.12 -1.93
N PRO A 97 12.74 13.44 -2.01
CA PRO A 97 13.74 13.65 -3.07
C PRO A 97 13.19 13.40 -4.48
N VAL A 98 12.36 12.36 -4.65
CA VAL A 98 11.73 12.05 -5.95
C VAL A 98 10.79 13.17 -6.43
N THR A 99 10.11 13.87 -5.51
CA THR A 99 9.24 15.00 -5.88
C THR A 99 10.08 16.18 -6.39
N ARG A 100 11.17 16.49 -5.69
CA ARG A 100 12.09 17.55 -6.14
C ARG A 100 12.66 17.24 -7.52
N GLU A 101 13.21 16.03 -7.70
CA GLU A 101 13.80 15.61 -8.96
C GLU A 101 12.79 15.62 -10.12
N LEU A 102 11.55 15.14 -9.88
CA LEU A 102 10.45 15.19 -10.85
C LEU A 102 10.21 16.61 -11.36
N HIS A 103 10.10 17.58 -10.45
CA HIS A 103 9.75 18.97 -10.80
C HIS A 103 10.95 19.76 -11.35
N GLU A 104 12.12 19.63 -10.77
CA GLU A 104 13.35 20.33 -11.18
C GLU A 104 13.78 19.91 -12.59
N LYS A 105 13.75 18.61 -12.86
CA LYS A 105 14.15 18.06 -14.17
C LYS A 105 12.99 17.93 -15.14
N LYS A 106 11.74 18.24 -14.73
CA LYS A 106 10.52 18.09 -15.56
C LYS A 106 10.41 16.70 -16.18
N LEU A 107 10.63 15.67 -15.37
CA LEU A 107 10.70 14.29 -15.84
C LEU A 107 9.41 13.85 -16.51
N SER A 108 9.53 13.19 -17.65
CA SER A 108 8.42 12.42 -18.25
C SER A 108 8.06 11.24 -17.34
N LEU A 109 6.88 10.64 -17.59
CA LEU A 109 6.42 9.47 -16.84
C LEU A 109 7.41 8.29 -16.89
N VAL A 110 8.08 8.06 -18.03
CA VAL A 110 9.07 6.98 -18.17
C VAL A 110 10.35 7.29 -17.40
N GLU A 111 10.85 8.52 -17.48
CA GLU A 111 12.02 8.95 -16.71
C GLU A 111 11.75 8.90 -15.20
N PHE A 112 10.56 9.31 -14.78
CA PHE A 112 10.13 9.15 -13.39
C PHE A 112 10.10 7.68 -12.96
N ALA A 113 9.55 6.79 -13.79
CA ALA A 113 9.51 5.35 -13.52
C ALA A 113 10.91 4.72 -13.45
N ALA A 114 11.90 5.32 -14.11
CA ALA A 114 13.29 4.86 -14.11
C ALA A 114 14.09 5.27 -12.85
N LEU A 115 13.57 6.18 -12.02
CA LEU A 115 14.22 6.56 -10.78
C LEU A 115 14.35 5.36 -9.82
N ASP A 116 15.50 5.19 -9.21
CA ASP A 116 15.79 4.04 -8.33
C ASP A 116 14.75 3.86 -7.21
N LEU A 117 14.25 4.96 -6.65
CA LEU A 117 13.21 4.91 -5.62
C LEU A 117 11.83 4.53 -6.16
N MET A 118 11.60 4.59 -7.48
CA MET A 118 10.32 4.22 -8.10
C MET A 118 10.30 2.81 -8.65
N ARG A 119 11.50 2.29 -9.00
CA ARG A 119 11.64 0.92 -9.54
C ARG A 119 11.43 -0.11 -8.43
N ASN A 120 10.56 -1.07 -8.70
CA ASN A 120 10.29 -2.21 -7.82
C ASN A 120 10.01 -1.78 -6.35
N GLU A 121 9.27 -0.68 -6.16
CA GLU A 121 9.00 -0.12 -4.83
C GLU A 121 8.12 -1.05 -4.00
N MET A 122 7.15 -1.74 -4.61
CA MET A 122 6.29 -2.69 -3.90
C MET A 122 7.10 -3.84 -3.32
N SER A 123 7.99 -4.44 -4.11
CA SER A 123 8.88 -5.53 -3.68
C SER A 123 9.80 -5.11 -2.53
N ARG A 124 10.25 -3.85 -2.50
CA ARG A 124 11.07 -3.33 -1.38
C ARG A 124 10.28 -3.27 -0.07
N TYR A 125 9.00 -2.90 -0.11
CA TYR A 125 8.16 -2.90 1.08
C TYR A 125 7.78 -4.31 1.55
N LEU A 126 7.64 -5.25 0.63
CA LEU A 126 7.32 -6.65 0.97
C LEU A 126 8.55 -7.42 1.48
N GLY A 127 9.76 -6.95 1.15
CA GLY A 127 11.01 -7.61 1.55
C GLY A 127 11.14 -8.99 0.92
N THR A 128 11.38 -9.99 1.75
CA THR A 128 11.49 -11.41 1.35
C THR A 128 10.18 -12.19 1.56
N ARG A 129 9.08 -11.49 1.92
CA ARG A 129 7.81 -12.14 2.27
C ARG A 129 7.08 -12.64 1.02
N GLN A 130 6.53 -13.83 1.15
CA GLN A 130 5.68 -14.48 0.15
C GLN A 130 4.20 -14.32 0.52
N PRO A 131 3.25 -14.55 -0.40
CA PRO A 131 1.82 -14.42 -0.11
C PRO A 131 1.35 -15.18 1.14
N LYS A 132 1.86 -16.39 1.34
CA LYS A 132 1.55 -17.25 2.51
C LYS A 132 1.95 -16.68 3.87
N ASP A 133 2.87 -15.70 3.89
CA ASP A 133 3.32 -15.05 5.12
C ASP A 133 2.33 -13.97 5.59
N PHE A 134 1.36 -13.63 4.75
CA PHE A 134 0.34 -12.61 5.05
C PHE A 134 -0.98 -13.27 5.47
N ALA A 135 -1.52 -12.81 6.59
CA ALA A 135 -2.86 -13.18 7.02
C ALA A 135 -3.95 -12.55 6.15
N PHE A 136 -3.65 -11.42 5.48
CA PHE A 136 -4.55 -10.78 4.55
C PHE A 136 -3.77 -10.00 3.48
N ILE A 137 -4.25 -10.12 2.23
CA ILE A 137 -3.79 -9.33 1.10
C ILE A 137 -5.03 -8.73 0.42
N GLY A 138 -5.08 -7.41 0.31
CA GLY A 138 -6.11 -6.68 -0.43
C GLY A 138 -5.60 -6.23 -1.79
N ARG A 139 -6.50 -6.12 -2.77
CA ARG A 139 -6.20 -5.56 -4.10
C ARG A 139 -6.85 -4.21 -4.26
N THR A 140 -6.06 -3.23 -4.71
CA THR A 140 -6.56 -1.85 -4.92
C THR A 140 -7.61 -1.79 -6.04
N GLU A 141 -7.49 -2.63 -7.06
CA GLU A 141 -8.39 -2.70 -8.21
C GLU A 141 -9.82 -3.12 -7.82
N CYS A 142 -9.93 -3.94 -6.79
CA CYS A 142 -11.20 -4.39 -6.22
C CYS A 142 -11.26 -4.07 -4.71
N PHE A 143 -11.04 -2.80 -4.37
CA PHE A 143 -10.89 -2.34 -2.99
C PHE A 143 -12.09 -2.70 -2.11
N GLU A 144 -13.32 -2.45 -2.59
CA GLU A 144 -14.54 -2.69 -1.81
C GLU A 144 -14.73 -4.18 -1.50
N THR A 145 -14.51 -5.07 -2.49
CA THR A 145 -14.58 -6.53 -2.29
C THR A 145 -13.48 -7.01 -1.33
N SER A 146 -12.25 -6.56 -1.52
CA SER A 146 -11.15 -6.91 -0.62
C SER A 146 -11.40 -6.41 0.81
N LEU A 147 -11.96 -5.21 0.96
CA LEU A 147 -12.32 -4.66 2.27
C LEU A 147 -13.42 -5.48 2.94
N ALA A 148 -14.48 -5.85 2.20
CA ALA A 148 -15.55 -6.68 2.75
C ALA A 148 -15.00 -8.01 3.30
N ARG A 149 -14.07 -8.65 2.57
CA ARG A 149 -13.38 -9.87 3.02
C ARG A 149 -12.55 -9.61 4.28
N PHE A 150 -11.83 -8.48 4.36
CA PHE A 150 -11.07 -8.11 5.56
C PHE A 150 -11.99 -7.96 6.77
N LEU A 151 -13.09 -7.21 6.63
CA LEU A 151 -14.04 -6.98 7.71
C LEU A 151 -14.65 -8.30 8.21
N GLN A 152 -15.06 -9.19 7.30
CA GLN A 152 -15.58 -10.51 7.63
C GLN A 152 -14.54 -11.36 8.37
N MET A 153 -13.29 -11.42 7.86
CA MET A 153 -12.21 -12.24 8.46
C MET A 153 -11.89 -11.83 9.90
N TYR A 154 -12.03 -10.54 10.22
CA TYR A 154 -11.73 -10.01 11.55
C TYR A 154 -12.99 -9.70 12.39
N ASN A 155 -14.17 -10.16 11.94
CA ASN A 155 -15.46 -9.98 12.62
C ASN A 155 -15.78 -8.50 12.91
N PHE A 156 -15.47 -7.62 11.97
CA PHE A 156 -15.86 -6.22 12.04
C PHE A 156 -17.16 -5.96 11.32
N ASN A 157 -17.96 -5.03 11.85
CA ASN A 157 -19.13 -4.51 11.15
C ASN A 157 -18.70 -3.70 9.91
N GLN A 158 -19.64 -3.52 8.97
CA GLN A 158 -19.39 -2.64 7.84
C GLN A 158 -19.10 -1.22 8.29
N VAL A 159 -18.11 -0.60 7.66
CA VAL A 159 -17.74 0.79 7.91
C VAL A 159 -17.87 1.60 6.61
N PRO A 160 -18.20 2.89 6.70
CA PRO A 160 -18.18 3.76 5.53
C PRO A 160 -16.80 3.75 4.87
N VAL A 161 -16.76 3.56 3.56
CA VAL A 161 -15.51 3.57 2.78
C VAL A 161 -15.13 5.02 2.48
N PRO A 162 -14.07 5.57 3.09
CA PRO A 162 -13.62 6.91 2.76
C PRO A 162 -12.99 6.89 1.37
N ARG A 163 -13.55 7.62 0.44
CA ARG A 163 -12.98 7.82 -0.92
C ARG A 163 -11.98 8.98 -0.87
N GLU A 164 -10.74 8.68 -0.51
CA GLU A 164 -9.69 9.68 -0.41
C GLU A 164 -8.63 9.53 -1.48
N ASN A 165 -7.99 10.67 -1.81
CA ASN A 165 -6.95 10.75 -2.83
C ASN A 165 -7.35 10.18 -4.19
N CYS A 166 -8.65 10.11 -4.47
CA CYS A 166 -9.13 9.88 -5.83
C CYS A 166 -8.66 11.04 -6.71
N ASN A 167 -8.00 10.75 -7.81
CA ASN A 167 -7.72 11.79 -8.79
C ASN A 167 -9.05 12.24 -9.40
N PRO A 168 -9.51 13.50 -9.16
CA PRO A 168 -10.80 13.97 -9.68
C PRO A 168 -10.85 14.00 -11.21
N GLN A 169 -9.69 14.02 -11.88
CA GLN A 169 -9.58 13.94 -13.34
C GLN A 169 -9.60 12.51 -13.87
N ARG A 170 -9.64 11.50 -12.98
CA ARG A 170 -9.66 10.10 -13.37
C ARG A 170 -11.10 9.65 -13.65
N THR A 171 -11.42 9.45 -14.91
CA THR A 171 -12.75 9.04 -15.38
C THR A 171 -12.90 7.53 -15.60
N SER A 172 -11.81 6.77 -15.47
CA SER A 172 -11.79 5.31 -15.70
C SER A 172 -10.97 4.57 -14.62
N ALA A 173 -11.11 3.24 -14.58
CA ALA A 173 -10.32 2.38 -13.69
C ALA A 173 -8.81 2.47 -13.96
N TYR A 174 -8.41 2.83 -15.19
CA TYR A 174 -7.01 2.95 -15.63
C TYR A 174 -6.70 4.36 -16.13
N TYR A 175 -5.46 4.79 -15.96
CA TYR A 175 -4.99 6.04 -16.55
C TYR A 175 -4.86 5.91 -18.07
N PRO A 176 -5.26 6.93 -18.86
CA PRO A 176 -5.14 6.92 -20.31
C PRO A 176 -3.68 7.17 -20.73
N VAL A 177 -2.86 6.12 -20.64
CA VAL A 177 -1.43 6.12 -20.99
C VAL A 177 -1.21 5.12 -22.12
N ALA A 178 -0.45 5.52 -23.13
CA ALA A 178 -0.17 4.69 -24.31
C ALA A 178 0.44 3.32 -23.93
N ALA A 179 0.05 2.26 -24.65
CA ALA A 179 0.51 0.89 -24.38
C ALA A 179 2.04 0.77 -24.40
N SER A 180 2.72 1.48 -25.30
CA SER A 180 4.19 1.49 -25.37
C SER A 180 4.85 2.08 -24.11
N VAL A 181 4.24 3.11 -23.50
CA VAL A 181 4.71 3.70 -22.23
C VAL A 181 4.45 2.73 -21.09
N ARG A 182 3.27 2.11 -21.03
CA ARG A 182 2.93 1.08 -20.04
C ARG A 182 3.91 -0.09 -20.09
N GLY A 183 4.26 -0.57 -21.27
CA GLY A 183 5.25 -1.64 -21.46
C GLY A 183 6.65 -1.25 -20.92
N LYS A 184 7.09 0.00 -21.15
CA LYS A 184 8.35 0.49 -20.57
C LYS A 184 8.32 0.55 -19.05
N ILE A 185 7.21 1.00 -18.45
CA ILE A 185 7.05 1.03 -16.98
C ILE A 185 7.06 -0.39 -16.42
N ALA A 186 6.36 -1.34 -17.05
CA ALA A 186 6.36 -2.74 -16.64
C ALA A 186 7.78 -3.34 -16.65
N ALA A 187 8.54 -3.11 -17.73
CA ALA A 187 9.93 -3.57 -17.85
C ALA A 187 10.86 -2.96 -16.78
N LEU A 188 10.65 -1.70 -16.39
CA LEU A 188 11.39 -1.06 -15.30
C LEU A 188 10.98 -1.58 -13.91
N ASN A 189 9.84 -2.27 -13.79
CA ASN A 189 9.27 -2.80 -12.55
C ASN A 189 8.98 -4.30 -12.65
N GLU A 190 9.80 -5.05 -13.38
CA GLU A 190 9.58 -6.49 -13.66
C GLU A 190 9.44 -7.35 -12.40
N ARG A 191 10.21 -7.02 -11.34
CA ARG A 191 10.11 -7.70 -10.06
C ARG A 191 8.77 -7.42 -9.36
N ASP A 192 8.28 -6.19 -9.41
CA ASP A 192 6.95 -5.84 -8.88
C ASP A 192 5.84 -6.52 -9.67
N VAL A 193 6.01 -6.68 -11.01
CA VAL A 193 5.05 -7.41 -11.86
C VAL A 193 4.97 -8.86 -11.43
N ALA A 194 6.11 -9.56 -11.32
CA ALA A 194 6.14 -10.96 -10.89
C ALA A 194 5.54 -11.16 -9.48
N VAL A 195 5.91 -10.30 -8.53
CA VAL A 195 5.35 -10.33 -7.18
C VAL A 195 3.85 -10.08 -7.18
N TYR A 196 3.37 -9.09 -7.94
CA TYR A 196 1.94 -8.80 -8.03
C TYR A 196 1.14 -9.99 -8.58
N GLU A 197 1.65 -10.64 -9.63
CA GLU A 197 1.04 -11.84 -10.21
C GLU A 197 0.96 -12.99 -9.21
N GLU A 198 2.06 -13.27 -8.48
CA GLU A 198 2.10 -14.28 -7.42
C GLU A 198 1.07 -14.00 -6.31
N TYR A 199 0.97 -12.74 -5.87
CA TYR A 199 0.01 -12.33 -4.85
C TYR A 199 -1.44 -12.41 -5.34
N CYS A 200 -1.69 -12.14 -6.63
CA CYS A 200 -3.03 -12.29 -7.20
C CYS A 200 -3.44 -13.75 -7.37
N GLN A 201 -2.52 -14.62 -7.76
CA GLN A 201 -2.77 -16.07 -7.88
C GLN A 201 -3.14 -16.67 -6.52
N SER A 202 -2.41 -16.33 -5.46
CA SER A 202 -2.71 -16.82 -4.11
C SER A 202 -4.09 -16.43 -3.59
N LEU A 203 -4.63 -15.28 -4.05
CA LEU A 203 -5.99 -14.85 -3.69
C LEU A 203 -7.05 -15.69 -4.38
N THR A 204 -6.84 -16.06 -5.64
CA THR A 204 -7.78 -16.88 -6.42
C THR A 204 -7.86 -18.30 -5.82
N GLU A 205 -6.73 -18.86 -5.41
CA GLU A 205 -6.68 -20.18 -4.79
C GLU A 205 -7.38 -20.21 -3.42
N SER A 206 -7.23 -19.16 -2.61
CA SER A 206 -7.89 -19.07 -1.30
C SER A 206 -9.41 -18.88 -1.40
N GLU A 207 -9.91 -18.30 -2.49
CA GLU A 207 -11.36 -18.16 -2.75
C GLU A 207 -12.01 -19.50 -3.15
N VAL A 208 -11.27 -20.38 -3.82
CA VAL A 208 -11.76 -21.71 -4.26
C VAL A 208 -11.85 -22.71 -3.08
N VAL A 209 -11.03 -22.56 -2.05
CA VAL A 209 -11.00 -23.47 -0.88
C VAL A 209 -12.09 -23.12 0.16
N SER A 210 -12.76 -21.98 0.01
CA SER A 210 -13.76 -21.47 0.98
C SER A 210 -15.22 -21.70 0.57
N VAL A 211 -15.48 -22.60 -0.41
CA VAL A 211 -16.81 -23.00 -0.88
C VAL A 211 -17.18 -24.40 -0.37
#